data_5ef3a908c861b1db0c5687e7487ff2c2
#
_entry.id   5ef3a908c861b1db0c5687e7487ff2c2
#
_cell.length_a   1.000
_cell.length_b   1.000
_cell.length_c   1.000
_cell.angle_alpha   90.00
_cell.angle_beta   90.00
_cell.angle_gamma   90.00
#
_symmetry.space_group_name_H-M   'P 1'
#
loop_
_entity.id
_entity.type
_entity.pdbx_description
1 polymer ?
#
loop_
_entity_poly.entity_id
_entity_poly.type
_entity_poly.pdbx_seq_one_letter_code
_entity_poly.pdbx_strand_id
1 'polypeptide(L)'
;WMNDVHVSDWNGTTVFASIALYEALHYHGHLLDDSTRNHWKQRLIEAGEFMLATPFIYSRKREGMRNMNVNYSASATYALYAIGEMCNRPDFQKEARQIAADLKNFFTENDTFLYGEGPNIGSKTKNGCLPVDLLYNVEESLPNMVYYALMAKDTDLLTLVDRSMATHLKFMLPDGAW
;
A
#
# COMPACT_ATOMS: atom_id res chain seq x y z
N TRP A 1 11.83 -9.04 12.12
CA TRP A 1 12.31 -8.03 11.18
C TRP A 1 12.61 -6.68 11.84
N MET A 2 12.01 -6.38 12.97
CA MET A 2 12.14 -5.09 13.65
C MET A 2 12.49 -5.29 15.11
N ASN A 3 13.33 -4.43 15.63
CA ASN A 3 13.65 -4.36 17.07
C ASN A 3 12.68 -3.46 17.84
N ASP A 4 11.59 -3.02 17.24
CA ASP A 4 10.61 -2.18 17.89
C ASP A 4 9.66 -3.01 18.75
N VAL A 5 9.31 -2.48 19.91
CA VAL A 5 8.38 -3.10 20.86
C VAL A 5 6.92 -2.76 20.56
N HIS A 6 6.66 -1.82 19.65
CA HIS A 6 5.31 -1.38 19.28
C HIS A 6 4.81 -2.11 18.05
N VAL A 7 4.00 -3.15 18.22
CA VAL A 7 3.45 -3.98 17.15
C VAL A 7 2.71 -3.17 16.07
N SER A 8 2.14 -2.02 16.42
CA SER A 8 1.46 -1.13 15.46
C SER A 8 2.39 -0.55 14.39
N ASP A 9 3.68 -0.41 14.70
CA ASP A 9 4.65 0.20 13.79
C ASP A 9 5.23 -0.83 12.81
N TRP A 10 5.03 -2.11 13.08
CA TRP A 10 5.53 -3.19 12.21
C TRP A 10 4.73 -3.36 10.92
N ASN A 11 3.49 -2.90 10.90
CA ASN A 11 2.61 -3.10 9.74
C ASN A 11 3.15 -2.42 8.49
N GLY A 12 3.38 -1.10 8.55
CA GLY A 12 3.94 -0.34 7.43
C GLY A 12 5.33 -0.81 7.06
N THR A 13 6.22 -0.97 8.04
CA THR A 13 7.58 -1.44 7.79
C THR A 13 7.62 -2.83 7.18
N THR A 14 6.74 -3.74 7.60
CA THR A 14 6.64 -5.07 7.00
C THR A 14 6.20 -4.97 5.55
N VAL A 15 5.23 -4.12 5.24
CA VAL A 15 4.77 -3.90 3.86
C VAL A 15 5.91 -3.38 2.98
N PHE A 16 6.56 -2.28 3.38
CA PHE A 16 7.63 -1.66 2.58
C PHE A 16 8.87 -2.56 2.43
N ALA A 17 9.27 -3.24 3.51
CA ALA A 17 10.36 -4.20 3.46
C ALA A 17 10.04 -5.39 2.53
N SER A 18 8.79 -5.81 2.51
CA SER A 18 8.33 -6.89 1.63
C SER A 18 8.35 -6.48 0.15
N ILE A 19 7.95 -5.25 -0.16
CA ILE A 19 8.05 -4.72 -1.52
C ILE A 19 9.52 -4.70 -1.96
N ALA A 20 10.42 -4.15 -1.15
CA ALA A 20 11.84 -4.10 -1.47
C ALA A 20 12.44 -5.50 -1.69
N LEU A 21 12.07 -6.47 -0.84
CA LEU A 21 12.55 -7.84 -0.98
C LEU A 21 11.96 -8.55 -2.21
N TYR A 22 10.67 -8.31 -2.50
CA TYR A 22 10.02 -8.82 -3.72
C TYR A 22 10.72 -8.27 -4.97
N GLU A 23 10.91 -6.96 -5.06
CA GLU A 23 11.60 -6.30 -6.19
C GLU A 23 13.02 -6.85 -6.38
N ALA A 24 13.76 -7.00 -5.29
CA ALA A 24 15.10 -7.58 -5.33
C ALA A 24 15.10 -9.01 -5.88
N LEU A 25 14.14 -9.85 -5.46
CA LEU A 25 13.99 -11.21 -5.98
C LEU A 25 13.51 -11.25 -7.43
N HIS A 26 12.56 -10.38 -7.77
CA HIS A 26 11.97 -10.34 -9.10
C HIS A 26 13.00 -9.95 -10.17
N TYR A 27 13.74 -8.87 -9.92
CA TYR A 27 14.69 -8.34 -10.90
C TYR A 27 16.09 -8.94 -10.79
N HIS A 28 16.53 -9.32 -9.59
CA HIS A 28 17.91 -9.72 -9.31
C HIS A 28 18.05 -11.11 -8.69
N GLY A 29 16.96 -11.85 -8.53
CA GLY A 29 16.99 -13.19 -7.94
C GLY A 29 17.88 -14.19 -8.68
N HIS A 30 18.16 -13.95 -9.96
CA HIS A 30 19.09 -14.77 -10.76
C HIS A 30 20.57 -14.65 -10.31
N LEU A 31 20.90 -13.62 -9.52
CA LEU A 31 22.23 -13.44 -8.94
C LEU A 31 22.43 -14.22 -7.63
N LEU A 32 21.35 -14.75 -7.06
CA LEU A 32 21.38 -15.47 -5.79
C LEU A 32 21.49 -16.98 -6.03
N ASP A 33 22.16 -17.68 -5.13
CA ASP A 33 22.08 -19.12 -5.07
C ASP A 33 20.66 -19.59 -4.70
N ASP A 34 20.34 -20.86 -5.00
CA ASP A 34 19.00 -21.40 -4.78
C ASP A 34 18.58 -21.41 -3.31
N SER A 35 19.51 -21.65 -2.39
CA SER A 35 19.23 -21.67 -0.95
C SER A 35 18.80 -20.29 -0.47
N THR A 36 19.59 -19.28 -0.81
CA THR A 36 19.29 -17.86 -0.46
C THR A 36 17.97 -17.41 -1.09
N ARG A 37 17.75 -17.72 -2.37
CA ARG A 37 16.50 -17.37 -3.08
C ARG A 37 15.28 -18.01 -2.42
N ASN A 38 15.37 -19.29 -2.07
CA ASN A 38 14.28 -19.99 -1.40
C ASN A 38 14.04 -19.47 0.03
N HIS A 39 15.10 -19.14 0.76
CA HIS A 39 15.00 -18.51 2.07
C HIS A 39 14.28 -17.16 2.00
N TRP A 40 14.61 -16.32 1.05
CA TRP A 40 13.96 -15.03 0.88
C TRP A 40 12.49 -15.15 0.46
N LYS A 41 12.15 -16.09 -0.43
CA LYS A 41 10.75 -16.40 -0.74
C LYS A 41 9.97 -16.84 0.49
N GLN A 42 10.57 -17.66 1.34
CA GLN A 42 9.94 -18.07 2.60
C GLN A 42 9.66 -16.87 3.52
N ARG A 43 10.61 -15.92 3.62
CA ARG A 43 10.39 -14.67 4.37
C ARG A 43 9.25 -13.82 3.80
N LEU A 44 9.11 -13.78 2.47
CA LEU A 44 7.98 -13.10 1.84
C LEU A 44 6.64 -13.77 2.15
N ILE A 45 6.59 -15.10 2.17
CA ILE A 45 5.37 -15.84 2.57
C ILE A 45 4.99 -15.49 4.01
N GLU A 46 5.93 -15.53 4.93
CA GLU A 46 5.68 -15.18 6.34
C GLU A 46 5.23 -13.73 6.52
N ALA A 47 5.82 -12.80 5.77
CA ALA A 47 5.39 -11.41 5.74
C ALA A 47 3.96 -11.26 5.16
N GLY A 48 3.63 -12.02 4.11
CA GLY A 48 2.28 -12.07 3.54
C GLY A 48 1.25 -12.61 4.53
N GLU A 49 1.58 -13.63 5.28
CA GLU A 49 0.73 -14.19 6.35
C GLU A 49 0.50 -13.18 7.48
N PHE A 50 1.54 -12.44 7.87
CA PHE A 50 1.41 -11.33 8.81
C PHE A 50 0.47 -10.24 8.26
N MET A 51 0.62 -9.87 6.99
CA MET A 51 -0.26 -8.89 6.35
C MET A 51 -1.71 -9.37 6.26
N LEU A 52 -1.97 -10.66 5.98
CA LEU A 52 -3.34 -11.22 6.02
C LEU A 52 -3.99 -11.07 7.39
N ALA A 53 -3.21 -11.21 8.46
CA ALA A 53 -3.70 -11.08 9.83
C ALA A 53 -3.91 -9.62 10.24
N THR A 54 -3.44 -8.65 9.44
CA THR A 54 -3.46 -7.22 9.74
C THR A 54 -4.71 -6.58 9.14
N PRO A 55 -5.53 -5.87 9.93
CA PRO A 55 -6.71 -5.16 9.42
C PRO A 55 -6.30 -3.84 8.75
N PHE A 56 -5.85 -3.88 7.50
CA PHE A 56 -5.46 -2.69 6.73
C PHE A 56 -6.63 -1.76 6.40
N ILE A 57 -7.86 -2.24 6.48
CA ILE A 57 -9.05 -1.45 6.16
C ILE A 57 -9.83 -1.12 7.44
N TYR A 58 -10.28 0.13 7.53
CA TYR A 58 -11.01 0.65 8.69
C TYR A 58 -12.26 -0.10 9.06
N SER A 59 -13.06 -0.50 8.07
CA SER A 59 -14.28 -1.28 8.27
C SER A 59 -14.03 -2.63 8.95
N ARG A 60 -12.78 -3.10 8.90
CA ARG A 60 -12.33 -4.35 9.52
C ARG A 60 -11.52 -4.14 10.80
N LYS A 61 -11.46 -2.90 11.28
CA LYS A 61 -10.72 -2.56 12.49
C LYS A 61 -11.29 -3.31 13.70
N ARG A 62 -10.40 -3.92 14.47
CA ARG A 62 -10.74 -4.51 15.77
C ARG A 62 -10.74 -3.43 16.85
N GLU A 63 -11.63 -3.58 17.84
CA GLU A 63 -11.70 -2.67 18.99
C GLU A 63 -10.32 -2.55 19.66
N GLY A 64 -9.92 -1.32 20.02
CA GLY A 64 -8.61 -1.02 20.63
C GLY A 64 -7.43 -0.89 19.67
N MET A 65 -7.58 -1.18 18.38
CA MET A 65 -6.51 -0.96 17.40
C MET A 65 -6.45 0.49 16.93
N ARG A 66 -5.21 1.01 16.75
CA ARG A 66 -4.99 2.30 16.10
C ARG A 66 -5.50 2.27 14.66
N ASN A 67 -5.89 3.44 14.18
CA ASN A 67 -6.22 3.58 12.78
C ASN A 67 -4.96 3.37 11.93
N MET A 68 -5.12 2.62 10.84
CA MET A 68 -4.04 2.38 9.89
C MET A 68 -3.97 3.57 8.94
N ASN A 69 -2.79 4.09 8.67
CA ASN A 69 -2.60 5.09 7.63
C ASN A 69 -2.92 4.50 6.25
N VAL A 70 -3.50 5.31 5.39
CA VAL A 70 -3.93 4.87 4.06
C VAL A 70 -2.76 4.43 3.18
N ASN A 71 -1.57 5.02 3.35
CA ASN A 71 -0.36 4.64 2.63
C ASN A 71 0.03 3.17 2.89
N TYR A 72 -0.15 2.67 4.12
CA TYR A 72 0.10 1.26 4.43
C TYR A 72 -0.89 0.34 3.70
N SER A 73 -2.16 0.73 3.66
CA SER A 73 -3.18 -0.03 2.95
C SER A 73 -2.94 -0.03 1.44
N ALA A 74 -2.61 1.13 0.88
CA ALA A 74 -2.29 1.28 -0.54
C ALA A 74 -1.08 0.41 -0.93
N SER A 75 -0.01 0.48 -0.15
CA SER A 75 1.20 -0.30 -0.40
C SER A 75 0.99 -1.81 -0.20
N ALA A 76 0.13 -2.21 0.76
CA ALA A 76 -0.20 -3.61 1.00
C ALA A 76 -0.90 -4.26 -0.21
N THR A 77 -1.63 -3.50 -1.04
CA THR A 77 -2.24 -4.03 -2.27
C THR A 77 -1.19 -4.61 -3.20
N TYR A 78 -0.13 -3.84 -3.46
CA TYR A 78 0.97 -4.28 -4.30
C TYR A 78 1.77 -5.41 -3.67
N ALA A 79 2.18 -5.23 -2.41
CA ALA A 79 2.97 -6.25 -1.69
C ALA A 79 2.27 -7.62 -1.71
N LEU A 80 1.01 -7.68 -1.27
CA LEU A 80 0.26 -8.94 -1.21
C LEU A 80 0.02 -9.54 -2.60
N TYR A 81 -0.33 -8.70 -3.60
CA TYR A 81 -0.59 -9.21 -4.93
C TYR A 81 0.66 -9.80 -5.57
N ALA A 82 1.77 -9.08 -5.49
CA ALA A 82 3.06 -9.46 -6.08
C ALA A 82 3.65 -10.72 -5.40
N ILE A 83 3.62 -10.77 -4.07
CA ILE A 83 4.04 -11.97 -3.33
C ILE A 83 3.13 -13.15 -3.65
N GLY A 84 1.81 -12.91 -3.75
CA GLY A 84 0.83 -13.93 -4.10
C GLY A 84 1.09 -14.54 -5.46
N GLU A 85 1.48 -13.76 -6.44
CA GLU A 85 1.87 -14.23 -7.76
C GLU A 85 3.20 -15.01 -7.71
N MET A 86 4.24 -14.44 -7.11
CA MET A 86 5.58 -15.06 -7.03
C MET A 86 5.57 -16.39 -6.25
N CYS A 87 4.77 -16.48 -5.18
CA CYS A 87 4.76 -17.62 -4.27
C CYS A 87 3.54 -18.56 -4.45
N ASN A 88 2.73 -18.35 -5.49
CA ASN A 88 1.51 -19.12 -5.76
C ASN A 88 0.54 -19.14 -4.55
N ARG A 89 0.26 -17.96 -3.99
CA ARG A 89 -0.66 -17.74 -2.85
C ARG A 89 -1.88 -16.92 -3.29
N PRO A 90 -2.92 -17.58 -3.83
CA PRO A 90 -4.13 -16.92 -4.30
C PRO A 90 -4.93 -16.22 -3.19
N ASP A 91 -4.77 -16.62 -1.95
CA ASP A 91 -5.33 -15.95 -0.77
C ASP A 91 -4.74 -14.54 -0.59
N PHE A 92 -3.44 -14.34 -0.81
CA PHE A 92 -2.81 -13.03 -0.80
C PHE A 92 -3.35 -12.12 -1.90
N GLN A 93 -3.48 -12.66 -3.12
CA GLN A 93 -4.06 -11.91 -4.23
C GLN A 93 -5.53 -11.53 -3.98
N LYS A 94 -6.31 -12.43 -3.36
CA LYS A 94 -7.70 -12.15 -2.99
C LYS A 94 -7.78 -11.00 -1.98
N GLU A 95 -6.95 -11.01 -0.94
CA GLU A 95 -6.91 -9.95 0.06
C GLU A 95 -6.48 -8.62 -0.56
N ALA A 96 -5.45 -8.62 -1.42
CA ALA A 96 -5.02 -7.42 -2.15
C ALA A 96 -6.17 -6.79 -2.95
N ARG A 97 -6.94 -7.61 -3.67
CA ARG A 97 -8.12 -7.14 -4.43
C ARG A 97 -9.20 -6.55 -3.51
N GLN A 98 -9.40 -7.13 -2.34
CA GLN A 98 -10.37 -6.62 -1.38
C GLN A 98 -9.92 -5.28 -0.80
N ILE A 99 -8.65 -5.15 -0.43
CA ILE A 99 -8.08 -3.88 0.05
C ILE A 99 -8.21 -2.80 -1.04
N ALA A 100 -7.86 -3.12 -2.28
CA ALA A 100 -7.96 -2.19 -3.41
C ALA A 100 -9.41 -1.74 -3.67
N ALA A 101 -10.38 -2.64 -3.57
CA ALA A 101 -11.80 -2.30 -3.72
C ALA A 101 -12.27 -1.33 -2.62
N ASP A 102 -11.83 -1.56 -1.38
CA ASP A 102 -12.18 -0.69 -0.26
C ASP A 102 -11.50 0.69 -0.39
N LEU A 103 -10.24 0.73 -0.85
CA LEU A 103 -9.48 1.98 -1.05
C LEU A 103 -10.10 2.92 -2.08
N LYS A 104 -10.88 2.42 -3.04
CA LYS A 104 -11.60 3.28 -4.00
C LYS A 104 -12.56 4.26 -3.30
N ASN A 105 -12.98 3.96 -2.07
CA ASN A 105 -13.82 4.84 -1.27
C ASN A 105 -13.05 5.92 -0.48
N PHE A 106 -11.71 5.91 -0.56
CA PHE A 106 -10.84 6.86 0.12
C PHE A 106 -10.31 7.97 -0.80
N PHE A 107 -10.95 8.20 -1.92
CA PHE A 107 -10.69 9.36 -2.77
C PHE A 107 -11.71 10.45 -2.52
N THR A 108 -11.26 11.70 -2.49
CA THR A 108 -12.15 12.86 -2.36
C THR A 108 -13.01 13.02 -3.62
N GLU A 109 -14.27 13.45 -3.44
CA GLU A 109 -15.25 13.48 -4.54
C GLU A 109 -14.85 14.41 -5.70
N ASN A 110 -14.36 15.62 -5.38
CA ASN A 110 -14.11 16.65 -6.40
C ASN A 110 -12.71 16.56 -7.01
N ASP A 111 -11.70 16.43 -6.16
CA ASP A 111 -10.30 16.56 -6.55
C ASP A 111 -9.56 15.21 -6.64
N THR A 112 -10.23 14.14 -6.27
CA THR A 112 -9.70 12.77 -6.35
C THR A 112 -8.38 12.58 -5.57
N PHE A 113 -8.19 13.30 -4.46
CA PHE A 113 -7.07 13.03 -3.55
C PHE A 113 -7.34 11.79 -2.70
N LEU A 114 -6.35 10.93 -2.59
CA LEU A 114 -6.38 9.86 -1.60
C LEU A 114 -6.24 10.48 -0.20
N TYR A 115 -7.20 10.19 0.69
CA TYR A 115 -7.19 10.70 2.06
C TYR A 115 -7.10 9.58 3.07
N GLY A 116 -6.74 9.92 4.30
CA GLY A 116 -6.71 8.97 5.40
C GLY A 116 -5.34 8.82 6.02
N GLU A 117 -4.47 9.81 5.86
CA GLU A 117 -3.22 9.88 6.61
C GLU A 117 -3.46 10.39 8.02
N GLY A 118 -2.68 9.82 8.97
CA GLY A 118 -2.70 10.23 10.37
C GLY A 118 -3.72 9.50 11.24
N PRO A 119 -3.70 9.79 12.55
CA PRO A 119 -4.41 8.99 13.56
C PRO A 119 -5.95 9.15 13.51
N ASN A 120 -6.45 10.17 12.85
CA ASN A 120 -7.86 10.56 12.87
C ASN A 120 -8.51 10.52 11.49
N ILE A 121 -8.39 9.40 10.81
CA ILE A 121 -9.02 9.21 9.49
C ILE A 121 -10.52 9.47 9.57
N GLY A 122 -11.00 10.26 8.61
CA GLY A 122 -12.38 10.70 8.56
C GLY A 122 -12.70 11.91 9.42
N SER A 123 -11.81 12.35 10.32
CA SER A 123 -11.96 13.64 10.98
C SER A 123 -11.63 14.77 10.00
N LYS A 124 -12.50 15.76 9.96
CA LYS A 124 -12.28 16.95 9.15
C LYS A 124 -11.50 18.01 9.92
N THR A 125 -10.69 18.77 9.21
CA THR A 125 -10.06 20.00 9.72
C THR A 125 -11.13 21.04 10.08
N LYS A 126 -10.72 22.15 10.72
CA LYS A 126 -11.61 23.29 10.99
C LYS A 126 -12.30 23.84 9.71
N ASN A 127 -11.65 23.70 8.57
CA ASN A 127 -12.17 24.13 7.27
C ASN A 127 -12.98 23.05 6.55
N GLY A 128 -13.28 21.93 7.20
CA GLY A 128 -14.05 20.83 6.63
C GLY A 128 -13.27 19.91 5.68
N CYS A 129 -11.97 20.07 5.55
CA CYS A 129 -11.13 19.25 4.67
C CYS A 129 -10.80 17.89 5.31
N LEU A 130 -10.75 16.85 4.50
CA LEU A 130 -10.25 15.52 4.88
C LEU A 130 -8.72 15.53 5.03
N PRO A 131 -8.13 14.62 5.82
CA PRO A 131 -6.68 14.53 5.99
C PRO A 131 -6.03 13.92 4.74
N VAL A 132 -5.41 14.77 3.94
CA VAL A 132 -4.63 14.39 2.76
C VAL A 132 -3.17 14.75 3.01
N ASP A 133 -2.27 13.81 2.73
CA ASP A 133 -0.85 14.06 2.66
C ASP A 133 -0.38 13.89 1.21
N LEU A 134 -0.05 15.00 0.58
CA LEU A 134 0.33 15.02 -0.84
C LEU A 134 1.64 14.26 -1.07
N LEU A 135 2.58 14.37 -0.14
CA LEU A 135 3.89 13.73 -0.24
C LEU A 135 3.75 12.21 -0.19
N TYR A 136 3.08 11.67 0.83
CA TYR A 136 2.84 10.23 0.95
C TYR A 136 2.01 9.68 -0.21
N ASN A 137 1.07 10.48 -0.74
CA ASN A 137 0.33 10.06 -1.92
C ASN A 137 1.26 9.82 -3.11
N VAL A 138 2.15 10.75 -3.40
CA VAL A 138 3.05 10.70 -4.58
C VAL A 138 4.19 9.73 -4.38
N GLU A 139 4.77 9.64 -3.19
CA GLU A 139 5.95 8.79 -2.93
C GLU A 139 5.59 7.33 -2.67
N GLU A 140 4.49 7.06 -1.98
CA GLU A 140 4.21 5.73 -1.45
C GLU A 140 2.90 5.14 -1.96
N SER A 141 1.78 5.90 -1.85
CA SER A 141 0.45 5.33 -2.04
C SER A 141 0.11 5.10 -3.50
N LEU A 142 0.12 6.16 -4.30
CA LEU A 142 -0.30 6.09 -5.70
C LEU A 142 0.62 5.22 -6.56
N PRO A 143 1.96 5.26 -6.42
CA PRO A 143 2.84 4.35 -7.15
C PRO A 143 2.54 2.87 -6.88
N ASN A 144 2.37 2.49 -5.61
CA ASN A 144 2.06 1.11 -5.26
C ASN A 144 0.67 0.68 -5.77
N MET A 145 -0.31 1.58 -5.76
CA MET A 145 -1.62 1.31 -6.36
C MET A 145 -1.54 1.14 -7.89
N VAL A 146 -0.66 1.88 -8.58
CA VAL A 146 -0.40 1.70 -10.01
C VAL A 146 0.19 0.33 -10.29
N TYR A 147 1.24 -0.08 -9.56
CA TYR A 147 1.85 -1.40 -9.74
C TYR A 147 0.85 -2.52 -9.52
N TYR A 148 0.07 -2.42 -8.43
CA TYR A 148 -1.02 -3.37 -8.19
C TYR A 148 -2.03 -3.38 -9.35
N ALA A 149 -2.53 -2.21 -9.77
CA ALA A 149 -3.58 -2.11 -10.77
C ALA A 149 -3.15 -2.66 -12.13
N LEU A 150 -1.89 -2.45 -12.51
CA LEU A 150 -1.30 -3.02 -13.72
C LEU A 150 -1.24 -4.55 -13.66
N MET A 151 -0.74 -5.11 -12.56
CA MET A 151 -0.64 -6.56 -12.36
C MET A 151 -2.02 -7.22 -12.28
N ALA A 152 -2.93 -6.64 -11.52
CA ALA A 152 -4.28 -7.16 -11.28
C ALA A 152 -5.27 -6.87 -12.44
N LYS A 153 -4.87 -6.02 -13.39
CA LYS A 153 -5.71 -5.49 -14.48
C LYS A 153 -6.93 -4.73 -13.95
N ASP A 154 -6.78 -3.99 -12.86
CA ASP A 154 -7.83 -3.14 -12.27
C ASP A 154 -7.85 -1.77 -12.94
N THR A 155 -8.53 -1.69 -14.07
CA THR A 155 -8.62 -0.49 -14.90
C THR A 155 -9.37 0.66 -14.20
N ASP A 156 -10.32 0.35 -13.33
CA ASP A 156 -11.07 1.36 -12.58
C ASP A 156 -10.18 2.06 -11.57
N LEU A 157 -9.37 1.29 -10.83
CA LEU A 157 -8.39 1.85 -9.90
C LEU A 157 -7.33 2.66 -10.64
N LEU A 158 -6.85 2.16 -11.78
CA LEU A 158 -5.88 2.88 -12.61
C LEU A 158 -6.42 4.24 -13.06
N THR A 159 -7.69 4.29 -13.47
CA THR A 159 -8.37 5.54 -13.84
C THR A 159 -8.48 6.52 -12.66
N LEU A 160 -8.78 6.01 -11.45
CA LEU A 160 -8.81 6.86 -10.24
C LEU A 160 -7.44 7.44 -9.91
N VAL A 161 -6.41 6.61 -9.99
CA VAL A 161 -5.03 7.05 -9.71
C VAL A 161 -4.55 8.06 -10.75
N ASP A 162 -4.86 7.87 -12.04
CA ASP A 162 -4.55 8.83 -13.10
C ASP A 162 -5.16 10.22 -12.83
N ARG A 163 -6.45 10.26 -12.47
CA ARG A 163 -7.13 11.50 -12.07
C ARG A 163 -6.49 12.13 -10.84
N SER A 164 -6.13 11.32 -9.86
CA SER A 164 -5.47 11.78 -8.64
C SER A 164 -4.12 12.42 -8.98
N MET A 165 -3.30 11.77 -9.79
CA MET A 165 -2.02 12.30 -10.23
C MET A 165 -2.17 13.62 -11.01
N ALA A 166 -3.14 13.70 -11.91
CA ALA A 166 -3.44 14.95 -12.64
C ALA A 166 -3.77 16.12 -11.69
N THR A 167 -4.41 15.82 -10.56
CA THR A 167 -4.70 16.85 -9.55
C THR A 167 -3.45 17.20 -8.74
N HIS A 168 -2.63 16.23 -8.36
CA HIS A 168 -1.36 16.46 -7.66
C HIS A 168 -0.42 17.35 -8.48
N LEU A 169 -0.35 17.17 -9.81
CA LEU A 169 0.48 17.97 -10.69
C LEU A 169 0.17 19.49 -10.62
N LYS A 170 -1.02 19.89 -10.16
CA LYS A 170 -1.35 21.30 -9.96
C LYS A 170 -0.59 21.96 -8.80
N PHE A 171 0.01 21.16 -7.93
CA PHE A 171 0.81 21.64 -6.80
C PHE A 171 2.32 21.62 -7.09
N MET A 172 2.72 21.03 -8.20
CA MET A 172 4.11 21.02 -8.63
C MET A 172 4.55 22.41 -9.05
N LEU A 173 5.70 22.85 -8.57
CA LEU A 173 6.31 24.13 -8.94
C LEU A 173 6.86 24.09 -10.39
N PRO A 174 7.09 25.25 -11.02
CA PRO A 174 7.60 25.31 -12.40
C PRO A 174 8.95 24.63 -12.62
N ASP A 175 9.76 24.47 -11.57
CA ASP A 175 11.06 23.78 -11.58
C ASP A 175 10.94 22.26 -11.32
N GLY A 176 9.72 21.77 -11.14
CA GLY A 176 9.44 20.36 -10.87
C GLY A 176 9.48 19.98 -9.39
N ALA A 177 9.72 20.91 -8.48
CA ALA A 177 9.63 20.65 -7.04
C ALA A 177 8.17 20.56 -6.57
N TRP A 178 8.01 19.87 -5.43
CA TRP A 178 6.73 19.69 -4.73
C TRP A 178 6.74 20.40 -3.39
#